data_7e579bb436e634e24b41d43dd5491d5d
#
_entry.id   7e579bb436e634e24b41d43dd5491d5d
#
_cell.length_a   1.000
_cell.length_b   1.000
_cell.length_c   1.000
_cell.angle_alpha   90.00
_cell.angle_beta   90.00
_cell.angle_gamma   90.00
#
_symmetry.space_group_name_H-M   'P 1'
#
loop_
_entity.id
_entity.type
_entity.pdbx_description
1 polymer ?
#
loop_
_entity_poly.entity_id
_entity_poly.type
_entity_poly.pdbx_seq_one_letter_code
_entity_poly.pdbx_strand_id
1 'polypeptide(L)'
;MTNKRNLLRETGTIFLNGAFFKNPVLVGALGLYPVVAAGYNMKNAVELSLLFLFLSLPLTLLFCLVGEMVPVWIRLGLVLTASAVLYLPAAWLTEKLMPGAVTALGMFASLMICNSVILSRAGEYAPTHIGWAVAADAVGGSVGFSLVICLTAAIREFWLKGSLWHTNMGVYGTADAGVSLPFFGFILLGFFAAFVQWANEKRSQKAEKRRVPRI
;
A
#
# COMPACT_ATOMS: atom_id res chain seq x y z
N MET A 1 33.77 1.90 -7.40
CA MET A 1 32.56 1.98 -8.24
C MET A 1 31.61 0.78 -8.10
N THR A 2 32.08 -0.39 -7.73
CA THR A 2 31.29 -1.64 -7.52
C THR A 2 30.24 -1.53 -6.41
N ASN A 3 30.55 -0.80 -5.33
CA ASN A 3 29.65 -0.70 -4.16
C ASN A 3 28.35 0.08 -4.47
N LYS A 4 28.42 1.16 -5.26
CA LYS A 4 27.26 1.97 -5.64
C LYS A 4 26.28 1.27 -6.56
N ARG A 5 26.78 0.43 -7.48
CA ARG A 5 25.94 -0.39 -8.38
C ARG A 5 25.22 -1.52 -7.63
N ASN A 6 25.84 -2.10 -6.62
CA ASN A 6 25.21 -3.13 -5.78
C ASN A 6 24.11 -2.52 -4.91
N LEU A 7 24.35 -1.36 -4.29
CA LEU A 7 23.35 -0.61 -3.53
C LEU A 7 22.12 -0.28 -4.37
N LEU A 8 22.29 0.28 -5.57
CA LEU A 8 21.16 0.59 -6.47
C LEU A 8 20.37 -0.66 -6.90
N ARG A 9 21.05 -1.77 -7.08
CA ARG A 9 20.41 -3.03 -7.45
C ARG A 9 19.62 -3.64 -6.29
N GLU A 10 20.14 -3.56 -5.08
CA GLU A 10 19.45 -3.96 -3.84
C GLU A 10 18.23 -3.10 -3.58
N THR A 11 18.37 -1.77 -3.66
CA THR A 11 17.27 -0.80 -3.50
C THR A 11 16.15 -1.07 -4.51
N GLY A 12 16.50 -1.27 -5.78
CA GLY A 12 15.53 -1.61 -6.82
C GLY A 12 14.82 -2.94 -6.57
N THR A 13 15.52 -3.93 -6.03
CA THR A 13 14.94 -5.24 -5.71
C THR A 13 13.97 -5.13 -4.51
N ILE A 14 14.33 -4.36 -3.48
CA ILE A 14 13.47 -4.10 -2.31
C ILE A 14 12.19 -3.37 -2.76
N PHE A 15 12.35 -2.31 -3.55
CA PHE A 15 11.23 -1.55 -4.11
C PHE A 15 10.28 -2.44 -4.94
N LEU A 16 10.80 -3.22 -5.90
CA LEU A 16 9.98 -4.10 -6.74
C LEU A 16 9.29 -5.22 -5.94
N ASN A 17 9.97 -5.72 -4.92
CA ASN A 17 9.37 -6.70 -4.02
C ASN A 17 8.21 -6.09 -3.23
N GLY A 18 8.36 -4.89 -2.68
CA GLY A 18 7.29 -4.18 -1.96
C GLY A 18 6.13 -3.81 -2.86
N ALA A 19 6.41 -3.35 -4.10
CA ALA A 19 5.38 -2.94 -5.04
C ALA A 19 4.54 -4.10 -5.61
N PHE A 20 5.19 -5.23 -5.97
CA PHE A 20 4.53 -6.31 -6.74
C PHE A 20 4.60 -7.68 -6.08
N PHE A 21 5.82 -8.22 -5.82
CA PHE A 21 5.97 -9.63 -5.48
C PHE A 21 5.68 -9.98 -4.04
N LYS A 22 6.02 -9.08 -3.12
CA LYS A 22 5.73 -9.16 -1.69
C LYS A 22 4.86 -7.99 -1.27
N ASN A 23 3.86 -7.66 -2.10
CA ASN A 23 2.91 -6.59 -1.80
C ASN A 23 2.24 -6.87 -0.45
N PRO A 24 2.33 -5.94 0.52
CA PRO A 24 1.78 -6.17 1.86
C PRO A 24 0.26 -6.38 1.85
N VAL A 25 -0.45 -5.78 0.89
CA VAL A 25 -1.91 -5.91 0.77
C VAL A 25 -2.29 -7.28 0.23
N LEU A 26 -1.67 -7.73 -0.88
CA LEU A 26 -2.08 -8.95 -1.58
C LEU A 26 -1.47 -10.22 -0.99
N VAL A 27 -0.25 -10.14 -0.47
CA VAL A 27 0.45 -11.31 0.10
C VAL A 27 0.28 -11.36 1.62
N GLY A 28 0.36 -10.21 2.29
CA GLY A 28 0.24 -10.10 3.75
C GLY A 28 -1.20 -9.93 4.25
N ALA A 29 -2.17 -9.71 3.35
CA ALA A 29 -3.54 -9.34 3.69
C ALA A 29 -3.65 -8.14 4.66
N LEU A 30 -2.66 -7.22 4.58
CA LEU A 30 -2.60 -6.04 5.42
C LEU A 30 -3.27 -4.85 4.72
N GLY A 31 -3.87 -3.94 5.50
CA GLY A 31 -4.47 -2.72 4.98
C GLY A 31 -5.68 -2.95 4.07
N LEU A 32 -6.46 -4.00 4.29
CA LEU A 32 -7.61 -4.34 3.45
C LEU A 32 -8.75 -3.34 3.58
N TYR A 33 -8.97 -2.79 4.79
CA TYR A 33 -10.13 -1.93 5.05
C TYR A 33 -10.18 -0.68 4.16
N PRO A 34 -9.08 0.09 3.93
CA PRO A 34 -9.17 1.27 3.06
C PRO A 34 -9.40 0.89 1.60
N VAL A 35 -8.84 -0.25 1.15
CA VAL A 35 -9.04 -0.74 -0.21
C VAL A 35 -10.49 -1.13 -0.44
N VAL A 36 -11.10 -1.83 0.52
CA VAL A 36 -12.46 -2.34 0.40
C VAL A 36 -13.49 -1.23 0.63
N ALA A 37 -13.31 -0.41 1.65
CA ALA A 37 -14.31 0.56 2.09
C ALA A 37 -14.24 1.88 1.30
N ALA A 38 -13.03 2.41 1.04
CA ALA A 38 -12.86 3.68 0.36
C ALA A 38 -12.51 3.54 -1.14
N GLY A 39 -12.11 2.35 -1.59
CA GLY A 39 -11.76 2.06 -2.98
C GLY A 39 -12.95 1.86 -3.91
N TYR A 40 -13.97 2.73 -3.84
CA TYR A 40 -15.11 2.71 -4.76
C TYR A 40 -15.08 3.84 -5.80
N ASN A 41 -14.28 4.89 -5.57
CA ASN A 41 -14.00 5.99 -6.50
C ASN A 41 -12.50 6.10 -6.73
N MET A 42 -12.11 6.36 -7.96
CA MET A 42 -10.70 6.53 -8.32
C MET A 42 -10.08 7.75 -7.64
N LYS A 43 -10.83 8.84 -7.48
CA LYS A 43 -10.39 10.04 -6.76
C LYS A 43 -10.03 9.71 -5.32
N ASN A 44 -10.91 9.06 -4.57
CA ASN A 44 -10.66 8.65 -3.18
C ASN A 44 -9.46 7.70 -3.07
N ALA A 45 -9.28 6.80 -4.05
CA ALA A 45 -8.15 5.88 -4.08
C ALA A 45 -6.81 6.61 -4.20
N VAL A 46 -6.72 7.62 -5.06
CA VAL A 46 -5.51 8.44 -5.22
C VAL A 46 -5.26 9.29 -3.98
N GLU A 47 -6.30 9.92 -3.42
CA GLU A 47 -6.20 10.72 -2.20
C GLU A 47 -5.68 9.88 -1.01
N LEU A 48 -6.22 8.66 -0.82
CA LEU A 48 -5.74 7.73 0.20
C LEU A 48 -4.31 7.24 -0.06
N SER A 49 -3.95 7.04 -1.32
CA SER A 49 -2.60 6.64 -1.71
C SER A 49 -1.56 7.70 -1.37
N LEU A 50 -1.89 8.97 -1.60
CA LEU A 50 -1.03 10.09 -1.23
C LEU A 50 -0.89 10.21 0.29
N LEU A 51 -2.02 10.13 1.01
CA LEU A 51 -2.02 10.17 2.47
C LEU A 51 -1.20 9.01 3.06
N PHE A 52 -1.33 7.81 2.48
CA PHE A 52 -0.55 6.64 2.89
C PHE A 52 0.95 6.88 2.71
N LEU A 53 1.38 7.41 1.57
CA LEU A 53 2.79 7.71 1.28
C LEU A 53 3.35 8.73 2.27
N PHE A 54 2.63 9.85 2.48
CA PHE A 54 3.08 10.92 3.37
C PHE A 54 3.06 10.54 4.86
N LEU A 55 2.28 9.55 5.24
CA LEU A 55 2.26 9.04 6.60
C LEU A 55 3.30 7.93 6.80
N SER A 56 3.38 6.97 5.87
CA SER A 56 4.22 5.78 6.02
C SER A 56 5.72 6.11 5.95
N LEU A 57 6.13 6.99 5.02
CA LEU A 57 7.54 7.29 4.79
C LEU A 57 8.20 7.97 6.01
N PRO A 58 7.69 9.10 6.55
CA PRO A 58 8.33 9.72 7.71
C PRO A 58 8.23 8.85 8.97
N LEU A 59 7.13 8.11 9.14
CA LEU A 59 6.95 7.23 10.29
C LEU A 59 7.97 6.08 10.29
N THR A 60 8.16 5.40 9.16
CA THR A 60 9.14 4.31 9.06
C THR A 60 10.57 4.80 9.21
N LEU A 61 10.91 5.98 8.67
CA LEU A 61 12.22 6.60 8.87
C LEU A 61 12.45 6.98 10.33
N LEU A 62 11.45 7.51 11.02
CA LEU A 62 11.52 7.82 12.45
C LEU A 62 11.81 6.53 13.25
N PHE A 63 11.10 5.46 12.99
CA PHE A 63 11.31 4.18 13.70
C PHE A 63 12.57 3.43 13.27
N CYS A 64 13.15 3.73 12.12
CA CYS A 64 14.48 3.28 11.75
C CYS A 64 15.55 3.88 12.67
N LEU A 65 15.38 5.12 13.13
CA LEU A 65 16.34 5.81 14.01
C LEU A 65 16.15 5.46 15.49
N VAL A 66 14.91 5.33 15.93
CA VAL A 66 14.56 5.22 17.36
C VAL A 66 14.14 3.80 17.74
N GLY A 67 13.72 2.99 16.80
CA GLY A 67 13.04 1.71 17.04
C GLY A 67 13.90 0.66 17.75
N GLU A 68 15.23 0.68 17.59
CA GLU A 68 16.15 -0.21 18.32
C GLU A 68 16.18 0.07 19.84
N MET A 69 15.98 1.33 20.24
CA MET A 69 15.97 1.75 21.65
C MET A 69 14.66 1.41 22.36
N VAL A 70 13.61 1.09 21.59
CA VAL A 70 12.25 0.85 22.11
C VAL A 70 12.02 -0.63 22.36
N PRO A 71 11.65 -1.04 23.61
CA PRO A 71 11.27 -2.42 23.91
C PRO A 71 10.08 -2.88 23.04
N VAL A 72 10.13 -4.14 22.58
CA VAL A 72 9.15 -4.70 21.63
C VAL A 72 7.70 -4.59 22.13
N TRP A 73 7.48 -4.75 23.43
CA TRP A 73 6.13 -4.77 24.03
C TRP A 73 5.42 -3.42 24.06
N ILE A 74 6.15 -2.28 24.05
CA ILE A 74 5.55 -0.92 23.97
C ILE A 74 5.65 -0.33 22.58
N ARG A 75 6.41 -0.94 21.68
CA ARG A 75 6.71 -0.41 20.34
C ARG A 75 5.45 -0.12 19.53
N LEU A 76 4.48 -1.03 19.55
CA LEU A 76 3.23 -0.85 18.81
C LEU A 76 2.45 0.38 19.30
N GLY A 77 2.38 0.61 20.60
CA GLY A 77 1.73 1.79 21.18
C GLY A 77 2.42 3.09 20.76
N LEU A 78 3.76 3.11 20.76
CA LEU A 78 4.52 4.25 20.30
C LEU A 78 4.38 4.51 18.79
N VAL A 79 4.32 3.45 17.98
CA VAL A 79 4.06 3.58 16.53
C VAL A 79 2.69 4.20 16.29
N LEU A 80 1.66 3.77 17.01
CA LEU A 80 0.31 4.35 16.93
C LEU A 80 0.30 5.83 17.32
N THR A 81 0.94 6.18 18.44
CA THR A 81 1.01 7.56 18.91
C THR A 81 1.78 8.45 17.92
N ALA A 82 2.92 7.98 17.43
CA ALA A 82 3.70 8.69 16.43
C ALA A 82 2.93 8.83 15.10
N SER A 83 2.20 7.79 14.69
CA SER A 83 1.34 7.82 13.51
C SER A 83 0.25 8.89 13.65
N ALA A 84 -0.38 9.01 14.82
CA ALA A 84 -1.39 10.04 15.09
C ALA A 84 -0.82 11.46 15.00
N VAL A 85 0.39 11.68 15.50
CA VAL A 85 1.07 12.99 15.40
C VAL A 85 1.46 13.31 13.96
N LEU A 86 2.03 12.34 13.25
CA LEU A 86 2.46 12.53 11.85
C LEU A 86 1.29 12.58 10.86
N TYR A 87 0.11 12.14 11.28
CA TYR A 87 -1.10 12.26 10.46
C TYR A 87 -1.44 13.73 10.15
N LEU A 88 -1.24 14.66 11.09
CA LEU A 88 -1.56 16.07 10.89
C LEU A 88 -0.79 16.70 9.73
N PRO A 89 0.56 16.63 9.68
CA PRO A 89 1.30 17.16 8.54
C PRO A 89 1.05 16.35 7.25
N ALA A 90 0.82 15.04 7.32
CA ALA A 90 0.49 14.24 6.16
C ALA A 90 -0.87 14.63 5.55
N ALA A 91 -1.89 14.84 6.37
CA ALA A 91 -3.20 15.30 5.95
C ALA A 91 -3.13 16.71 5.34
N TRP A 92 -2.40 17.63 5.98
CA TRP A 92 -2.19 18.97 5.45
C TRP A 92 -1.49 18.98 4.09
N LEU A 93 -0.48 18.12 3.91
CA LEU A 93 0.23 18.00 2.63
C LEU A 93 -0.67 17.40 1.54
N THR A 94 -1.47 16.40 1.88
CA THR A 94 -2.46 15.79 0.97
C THR A 94 -3.51 16.82 0.55
N GLU A 95 -4.02 17.62 1.50
CA GLU A 95 -5.00 18.67 1.24
C GLU A 95 -4.44 19.78 0.32
N LYS A 96 -3.14 20.11 0.43
CA LYS A 96 -2.47 21.06 -0.48
C LYS A 96 -2.34 20.55 -1.90
N LEU A 97 -2.11 19.24 -2.07
CA LEU A 97 -1.98 18.63 -3.40
C LEU A 97 -3.34 18.36 -4.05
N MET A 98 -4.31 17.96 -3.24
CA MET A 98 -5.68 17.67 -3.67
C MET A 98 -6.68 18.37 -2.74
N PRO A 99 -7.10 19.60 -3.06
CA PRO A 99 -8.02 20.34 -2.22
C PRO A 99 -9.35 19.62 -2.02
N GLY A 100 -9.80 19.52 -0.75
CA GLY A 100 -11.01 18.79 -0.36
C GLY A 100 -10.80 17.30 -0.12
N ALA A 101 -9.58 16.77 -0.25
CA ALA A 101 -9.29 15.34 -0.10
C ALA A 101 -9.65 14.81 1.30
N VAL A 102 -9.18 15.48 2.35
CA VAL A 102 -9.42 15.04 3.73
C VAL A 102 -10.90 15.06 4.08
N THR A 103 -11.63 16.07 3.58
CA THR A 103 -13.08 16.17 3.76
C THR A 103 -13.84 15.09 2.99
N ALA A 104 -13.42 14.79 1.76
CA ALA A 104 -14.03 13.75 0.93
C ALA A 104 -13.80 12.34 1.48
N LEU A 105 -12.61 12.07 2.01
CA LEU A 105 -12.28 10.81 2.65
C LEU A 105 -12.95 10.62 4.02
N GLY A 106 -13.23 11.72 4.73
CA GLY A 106 -13.87 11.71 6.04
C GLY A 106 -13.14 10.80 7.04
N MET A 107 -13.87 9.87 7.66
CA MET A 107 -13.31 8.98 8.67
C MET A 107 -12.23 8.03 8.14
N PHE A 108 -12.23 7.71 6.83
CA PHE A 108 -11.22 6.82 6.25
C PHE A 108 -9.82 7.43 6.27
N ALA A 109 -9.71 8.76 6.17
CA ALA A 109 -8.45 9.46 6.34
C ALA A 109 -7.86 9.25 7.73
N SER A 110 -8.67 9.42 8.78
CA SER A 110 -8.23 9.26 10.18
C SER A 110 -7.90 7.80 10.52
N LEU A 111 -8.63 6.83 9.95
CA LEU A 111 -8.36 5.42 10.14
C LEU A 111 -7.00 4.97 9.57
N MET A 112 -6.37 5.77 8.69
CA MET A 112 -5.01 5.48 8.21
C MET A 112 -3.96 5.47 9.33
N ILE A 113 -4.21 6.11 10.46
CA ILE A 113 -3.37 6.06 11.66
C ILE A 113 -3.18 4.61 12.13
N CYS A 114 -4.26 3.81 12.09
CA CYS A 114 -4.28 2.41 12.51
C CYS A 114 -4.06 1.42 11.35
N ASN A 115 -3.53 1.88 10.22
CA ASN A 115 -3.32 0.99 9.07
C ASN A 115 -2.28 -0.09 9.38
N SER A 116 -2.68 -1.35 9.23
CA SER A 116 -1.84 -2.50 9.56
C SER A 116 -0.56 -2.60 8.72
N VAL A 117 -0.55 -2.11 7.48
CA VAL A 117 0.68 -2.03 6.67
C VAL A 117 1.67 -1.05 7.31
N ILE A 118 1.20 0.12 7.69
CA ILE A 118 2.03 1.17 8.31
C ILE A 118 2.59 0.67 9.65
N LEU A 119 1.73 0.08 10.47
CA LEU A 119 2.11 -0.43 11.80
C LEU A 119 3.15 -1.55 11.70
N SER A 120 2.96 -2.52 10.83
CA SER A 120 3.89 -3.62 10.60
C SER A 120 5.23 -3.11 10.06
N ARG A 121 5.23 -2.18 9.09
CA ARG A 121 6.48 -1.64 8.53
C ARG A 121 7.25 -0.78 9.51
N ALA A 122 6.59 0.10 10.24
CA ALA A 122 7.23 0.94 11.24
C ALA A 122 7.64 0.17 12.50
N GLY A 123 6.82 -0.78 12.96
CA GLY A 123 7.06 -1.52 14.20
C GLY A 123 8.02 -2.69 14.07
N GLU A 124 8.00 -3.40 12.95
CA GLU A 124 8.75 -4.66 12.78
C GLU A 124 9.93 -4.53 11.82
N TYR A 125 9.71 -3.92 10.65
CA TYR A 125 10.72 -3.85 9.60
C TYR A 125 11.72 -2.72 9.83
N ALA A 126 11.25 -1.51 10.11
CA ALA A 126 12.10 -0.32 10.19
C ALA A 126 13.22 -0.41 11.25
N PRO A 127 12.98 -0.95 12.47
CA PRO A 127 14.02 -1.02 13.50
C PRO A 127 15.18 -1.96 13.17
N THR A 128 14.98 -2.91 12.26
CA THR A 128 15.95 -3.98 11.95
C THR A 128 16.73 -3.74 10.65
N HIS A 129 16.44 -2.64 9.94
CA HIS A 129 17.00 -2.38 8.62
C HIS A 129 17.64 -0.99 8.53
N ILE A 130 18.55 -0.81 7.60
CA ILE A 130 19.27 0.44 7.36
C ILE A 130 18.34 1.45 6.67
N GLY A 131 18.48 2.76 6.99
CA GLY A 131 17.58 3.83 6.59
C GLY A 131 17.25 3.89 5.09
N TRP A 132 18.21 3.67 4.20
CA TRP A 132 17.93 3.64 2.74
C TRP A 132 17.08 2.45 2.32
N ALA A 133 17.25 1.29 2.96
CA ALA A 133 16.43 0.10 2.70
C ALA A 133 15.00 0.31 3.21
N VAL A 134 14.86 0.94 4.37
CA VAL A 134 13.57 1.33 4.96
C VAL A 134 12.85 2.34 4.06
N ALA A 135 13.55 3.35 3.56
CA ALA A 135 12.95 4.30 2.61
C ALA A 135 12.49 3.63 1.32
N ALA A 136 13.31 2.74 0.75
CA ALA A 136 12.95 2.00 -0.46
C ALA A 136 11.74 1.06 -0.24
N ASP A 137 11.68 0.41 0.92
CA ASP A 137 10.53 -0.44 1.29
C ASP A 137 9.26 0.39 1.54
N ALA A 138 9.37 1.53 2.21
CA ALA A 138 8.24 2.43 2.45
C ALA A 138 7.64 2.95 1.14
N VAL A 139 8.49 3.41 0.21
CA VAL A 139 8.04 3.89 -1.11
C VAL A 139 7.50 2.72 -1.94
N GLY A 140 8.19 1.57 -1.95
CA GLY A 140 7.74 0.37 -2.64
C GLY A 140 6.40 -0.14 -2.12
N GLY A 141 6.22 -0.20 -0.80
CA GLY A 141 4.96 -0.56 -0.14
C GLY A 141 3.84 0.42 -0.43
N SER A 142 4.16 1.73 -0.48
CA SER A 142 3.18 2.78 -0.84
C SER A 142 2.73 2.66 -2.30
N VAL A 143 3.64 2.42 -3.22
CA VAL A 143 3.30 2.16 -4.63
C VAL A 143 2.48 0.87 -4.76
N GLY A 144 2.85 -0.18 -4.03
CA GLY A 144 2.10 -1.43 -4.00
C GLY A 144 0.67 -1.26 -3.46
N PHE A 145 0.50 -0.52 -2.38
CA PHE A 145 -0.81 -0.15 -1.84
C PHE A 145 -1.63 0.68 -2.85
N SER A 146 -1.00 1.70 -3.46
CA SER A 146 -1.62 2.56 -4.46
C SER A 146 -2.11 1.79 -5.67
N LEU A 147 -1.31 0.86 -6.19
CA LEU A 147 -1.70 0.01 -7.31
C LEU A 147 -2.95 -0.82 -6.99
N VAL A 148 -2.98 -1.44 -5.82
CA VAL A 148 -4.12 -2.30 -5.44
C VAL A 148 -5.39 -1.49 -5.25
N ILE A 149 -5.34 -0.37 -4.51
CA ILE A 149 -6.52 0.46 -4.27
C ILE A 149 -7.02 1.14 -5.55
N CYS A 150 -6.12 1.66 -6.38
CA CYS A 150 -6.50 2.27 -7.66
C CYS A 150 -7.08 1.26 -8.63
N LEU A 151 -6.52 0.05 -8.72
CA LEU A 151 -7.05 -1.00 -9.58
C LEU A 151 -8.45 -1.45 -9.12
N THR A 152 -8.64 -1.63 -7.82
CA THR A 152 -9.93 -1.96 -7.23
C THR A 152 -10.95 -0.85 -7.48
N ALA A 153 -10.56 0.41 -7.27
CA ALA A 153 -11.41 1.57 -7.47
C ALA A 153 -11.79 1.75 -8.95
N ALA A 154 -10.82 1.57 -9.87
CA ALA A 154 -11.06 1.68 -11.31
C ALA A 154 -12.11 0.67 -11.78
N ILE A 155 -12.00 -0.60 -11.36
CA ILE A 155 -12.97 -1.64 -11.73
C ILE A 155 -14.35 -1.32 -11.14
N ARG A 156 -14.42 -0.92 -9.87
CA ARG A 156 -15.70 -0.59 -9.21
C ARG A 156 -16.35 0.65 -9.80
N GLU A 157 -15.59 1.73 -10.03
CA GLU A 157 -16.10 2.98 -10.60
C GLU A 157 -16.58 2.77 -12.05
N PHE A 158 -15.80 2.01 -12.84
CA PHE A 158 -16.18 1.67 -14.21
C PHE A 158 -17.49 0.87 -14.25
N TRP A 159 -17.64 -0.12 -13.37
CA TRP A 159 -18.84 -0.96 -13.34
C TRP A 159 -20.08 -0.22 -12.83
N LEU A 160 -19.90 0.65 -11.82
CA LEU A 160 -21.00 1.43 -11.25
C LEU A 160 -21.50 2.55 -12.14
N LYS A 161 -20.55 3.32 -12.72
CA LYS A 161 -20.87 4.61 -13.36
C LYS A 161 -20.61 4.61 -14.87
N GLY A 162 -19.87 3.61 -15.40
CA GLY A 162 -19.37 3.66 -16.78
C GLY A 162 -18.42 4.82 -17.04
N SER A 163 -17.89 5.42 -15.96
CA SER A 163 -16.98 6.56 -15.99
C SER A 163 -15.72 6.24 -15.18
N LEU A 164 -14.59 6.80 -15.58
CA LEU A 164 -13.34 6.79 -14.82
C LEU A 164 -12.92 8.24 -14.60
N TRP A 165 -12.66 8.63 -13.35
CA TRP A 165 -12.21 9.98 -12.99
C TRP A 165 -13.10 11.09 -13.58
N HIS A 166 -14.43 10.98 -13.45
CA HIS A 166 -15.42 11.92 -14.04
C HIS A 166 -15.48 11.97 -15.57
N THR A 167 -14.72 11.15 -16.28
CA THR A 167 -14.77 11.08 -17.74
C THR A 167 -15.74 9.98 -18.15
N ASN A 168 -16.87 10.35 -18.75
CA ASN A 168 -17.86 9.39 -19.27
C ASN A 168 -17.26 8.62 -20.45
N MET A 169 -17.16 7.30 -20.34
CA MET A 169 -16.67 6.42 -21.42
C MET A 169 -17.79 5.93 -22.36
N GLY A 170 -18.99 6.52 -22.27
CA GLY A 170 -20.11 6.16 -23.15
C GLY A 170 -20.71 4.77 -22.87
N VAL A 171 -20.31 4.11 -21.78
CA VAL A 171 -20.87 2.84 -21.34
C VAL A 171 -21.88 3.11 -20.23
N TYR A 172 -23.09 2.59 -20.36
CA TYR A 172 -24.09 2.66 -19.29
C TYR A 172 -23.61 1.77 -18.16
N GLY A 173 -23.27 2.35 -17.00
CA GLY A 173 -22.97 1.58 -15.80
C GLY A 173 -24.21 0.75 -15.42
N THR A 174 -23.98 -0.50 -15.08
CA THR A 174 -25.03 -1.30 -14.45
C THR A 174 -25.14 -0.79 -13.02
N ALA A 175 -26.22 -0.06 -12.71
CA ALA A 175 -26.44 0.54 -11.40
C ALA A 175 -26.75 -0.52 -10.30
N ASP A 176 -26.07 -1.66 -10.31
CA ASP A 176 -26.19 -2.70 -9.31
C ASP A 176 -25.58 -2.25 -7.98
N ALA A 177 -26.45 -1.98 -7.02
CA ALA A 177 -26.07 -1.60 -5.65
C ALA A 177 -25.04 -2.56 -5.02
N GLY A 178 -24.97 -3.80 -5.47
CA GLY A 178 -24.03 -4.81 -5.01
C GLY A 178 -22.57 -4.47 -5.21
N VAL A 179 -22.21 -3.83 -6.32
CA VAL A 179 -20.82 -3.46 -6.64
C VAL A 179 -20.29 -2.34 -5.71
N SER A 180 -21.20 -1.49 -5.21
CA SER A 180 -20.86 -0.42 -4.28
C SER A 180 -20.59 -0.95 -2.86
N LEU A 181 -21.07 -2.13 -2.53
CA LEU A 181 -20.91 -2.73 -1.20
C LEU A 181 -19.47 -3.24 -0.97
N PRO A 182 -18.99 -3.22 0.28
CA PRO A 182 -17.64 -3.67 0.63
C PRO A 182 -17.33 -5.11 0.23
N PHE A 183 -18.32 -6.02 0.23
CA PHE A 183 -18.09 -7.44 -0.09
C PHE A 183 -17.51 -7.64 -1.50
N PHE A 184 -17.93 -6.83 -2.48
CA PHE A 184 -17.39 -6.90 -3.84
C PHE A 184 -15.90 -6.56 -3.87
N GLY A 185 -15.46 -5.60 -3.03
CA GLY A 185 -14.05 -5.28 -2.84
C GLY A 185 -13.24 -6.47 -2.33
N PHE A 186 -13.78 -7.27 -1.41
CA PHE A 186 -13.12 -8.50 -0.94
C PHE A 186 -13.00 -9.54 -2.04
N ILE A 187 -14.01 -9.72 -2.87
CA ILE A 187 -13.97 -10.65 -4.00
C ILE A 187 -12.85 -10.24 -4.97
N LEU A 188 -12.79 -8.96 -5.34
CA LEU A 188 -11.73 -8.45 -6.22
C LEU A 188 -10.34 -8.66 -5.63
N LEU A 189 -10.16 -8.35 -4.33
CA LEU A 189 -8.89 -8.57 -3.64
C LEU A 189 -8.51 -10.04 -3.61
N GLY A 190 -9.45 -10.95 -3.41
CA GLY A 190 -9.23 -12.39 -3.49
C GLY A 190 -8.70 -12.83 -4.86
N PHE A 191 -9.29 -12.33 -5.94
CA PHE A 191 -8.79 -12.58 -7.30
C PHE A 191 -7.39 -12.02 -7.53
N PHE A 192 -7.11 -10.80 -7.09
CA PHE A 192 -5.77 -10.21 -7.22
C PHE A 192 -4.73 -10.96 -6.40
N ALA A 193 -5.06 -11.35 -5.17
CA ALA A 193 -4.18 -12.13 -4.32
C ALA A 193 -3.87 -13.50 -4.94
N ALA A 194 -4.88 -14.20 -5.44
CA ALA A 194 -4.71 -15.48 -6.13
C ALA A 194 -3.81 -15.35 -7.37
N PHE A 195 -4.02 -14.29 -8.17
CA PHE A 195 -3.20 -14.02 -9.34
C PHE A 195 -1.73 -13.76 -8.99
N VAL A 196 -1.47 -12.93 -7.97
CA VAL A 196 -0.10 -12.62 -7.53
C VAL A 196 0.58 -13.86 -6.93
N GLN A 197 -0.12 -14.67 -6.15
CA GLN A 197 0.41 -15.91 -5.60
C GLN A 197 0.76 -16.89 -6.72
N TRP A 198 -0.12 -17.11 -7.67
CA TRP A 198 0.15 -17.95 -8.85
C TRP A 198 1.38 -17.47 -9.64
N ALA A 199 1.52 -16.15 -9.84
CA ALA A 199 2.67 -15.58 -10.51
C ALA A 199 3.97 -15.81 -9.72
N ASN A 200 3.92 -15.70 -8.39
CA ASN A 200 5.05 -15.95 -7.50
C ASN A 200 5.46 -17.42 -7.49
N GLU A 201 4.51 -18.35 -7.45
CA GLU A 201 4.78 -19.78 -7.53
C GLU A 201 5.47 -20.18 -8.85
N LYS A 202 4.97 -19.69 -9.98
CA LYS A 202 5.63 -19.92 -11.28
C LYS A 202 7.06 -19.41 -11.34
N ARG A 203 7.33 -18.28 -10.68
CA ARG A 203 8.70 -17.73 -10.59
C ARG A 203 9.60 -18.60 -9.73
N SER A 204 9.10 -19.06 -8.58
CA SER A 204 9.82 -19.95 -7.67
C SER A 204 10.19 -21.26 -8.36
N GLN A 205 9.25 -21.91 -9.02
CA GLN A 205 9.48 -23.13 -9.80
C GLN A 205 10.49 -22.94 -10.93
N LYS A 206 10.46 -21.78 -11.61
CA LYS A 206 11.42 -21.47 -12.68
C LYS A 206 12.83 -21.22 -12.12
N ALA A 207 12.94 -20.64 -10.93
CA ALA A 207 14.21 -20.42 -10.24
C ALA A 207 14.81 -21.75 -9.76
N GLU A 208 13.98 -22.64 -9.23
CA GLU A 208 14.38 -23.98 -8.79
C GLU A 208 14.86 -24.85 -9.94
N LYS A 209 14.15 -24.89 -11.06
CA LYS A 209 14.57 -25.59 -12.30
C LYS A 209 15.89 -25.08 -12.88
N ARG A 210 16.28 -23.85 -12.58
CA ARG A 210 17.59 -23.30 -12.99
C ARG A 210 18.71 -23.66 -12.03
N ARG A 211 18.40 -24.04 -10.79
CA ARG A 211 19.40 -24.41 -9.76
C ARG A 211 19.74 -25.91 -9.77
N VAL A 212 18.84 -26.74 -10.28
CA VAL A 212 19.11 -28.18 -10.44
C VAL A 212 19.92 -28.36 -11.73
N PRO A 213 21.21 -28.74 -11.67
CA PRO A 213 21.99 -29.11 -12.86
C PRO A 213 21.30 -30.31 -13.52
N ARG A 214 21.12 -30.28 -14.83
CA ARG A 214 20.75 -31.49 -15.58
C ARG A 214 21.92 -32.47 -15.46
N ILE A 215 21.72 -33.52 -14.65
CA ILE A 215 22.60 -34.69 -14.64
C ILE A 215 22.41 -35.43 -15.97
#